data_bfdf951cfd2311fa9c9bae662c86d6e9
#
_entry.id   bfdf951cfd2311fa9c9bae662c86d6e9
#
_cell.length_a   1.000
_cell.length_b   1.000
_cell.length_c   1.000
_cell.angle_alpha   90.00
_cell.angle_beta   90.00
_cell.angle_gamma   90.00
#
_symmetry.space_group_name_H-M   'P 1'
#
loop_
_entity.id
_entity.type
_entity.pdbx_description
1 polymer ?
#
loop_
_entity_poly.entity_id
_entity_poly.type
_entity_poly.pdbx_seq_one_letter_code
_entity_poly.pdbx_strand_id
1 'polypeptide(L)'
;FVRTSRARSSIRNSLRDLNLSKARKFGKAILEQALAPHEIKLRNIPKNRMDKLLSSINVKSVRKLLEEIGSGRRSSLVVAHQIIQFLDFDQSDLIELSNIQISGSEGLVISYAPCCRPIPGDNIIAHFSNTKGIVVHTERCKNIRTIRKDPALCAQVNWAEEIEGDFSVEIKVLSEDKPGLLAEISTVISNYQANIESFKTDTPIGNSIQMHIVMNVTDRDHLARIMRKLRRLAPVLSVFRVQNKDLQE
;
A
#
# COMPACT_ATOMS: atom_id res chain seq x y z
N PHE A 1 47.06 6.95 1.34
CA PHE A 1 46.75 5.53 1.07
C PHE A 1 46.77 4.75 2.38
N VAL A 2 45.56 4.28 2.85
CA VAL A 2 45.43 3.50 4.09
C VAL A 2 45.87 2.05 3.81
N ARG A 3 47.06 1.68 4.38
CA ARG A 3 47.64 0.35 4.13
C ARG A 3 47.27 -0.72 5.15
N THR A 4 46.86 -0.37 6.37
CA THR A 4 46.60 -1.34 7.42
C THR A 4 45.10 -1.73 7.51
N SER A 5 44.81 -2.98 7.82
CA SER A 5 43.42 -3.48 8.00
C SER A 5 42.70 -2.74 9.15
N ARG A 6 43.42 -2.41 10.20
CA ARG A 6 42.91 -1.66 11.37
C ARG A 6 42.47 -0.25 11.00
N ALA A 7 43.26 0.45 10.17
CA ALA A 7 42.91 1.79 9.71
C ALA A 7 41.70 1.79 8.75
N ARG A 8 41.61 0.77 7.85
CA ARG A 8 40.42 0.58 6.99
C ARG A 8 39.16 0.29 7.78
N SER A 9 39.28 -0.50 8.85
CA SER A 9 38.15 -0.80 9.76
C SER A 9 37.72 0.44 10.51
N SER A 10 38.67 1.24 11.03
CA SER A 10 38.38 2.50 11.73
C SER A 10 37.67 3.52 10.83
N ILE A 11 38.15 3.71 9.58
CA ILE A 11 37.50 4.61 8.61
C ILE A 11 36.10 4.13 8.26
N ARG A 12 35.90 2.82 8.07
CA ARG A 12 34.60 2.25 7.75
C ARG A 12 33.60 2.46 8.89
N ASN A 13 34.04 2.29 10.13
CA ASN A 13 33.23 2.54 11.33
C ASN A 13 32.89 4.03 11.45
N SER A 14 33.85 4.93 11.28
CA SER A 14 33.61 6.38 11.33
C SER A 14 32.65 6.87 10.24
N LEU A 15 32.76 6.36 9.00
CA LEU A 15 31.82 6.66 7.91
C LEU A 15 30.41 6.11 8.20
N ARG A 16 30.33 4.93 8.80
CA ARG A 16 29.06 4.33 9.25
C ARG A 16 28.40 5.18 10.31
N ASP A 17 29.15 5.64 11.29
CA ASP A 17 28.64 6.48 12.40
C ASP A 17 28.19 7.87 11.90
N LEU A 18 28.92 8.45 10.96
CA LEU A 18 28.53 9.70 10.28
C LEU A 18 27.21 9.55 9.50
N ASN A 19 27.07 8.45 8.78
CA ASN A 19 25.82 8.16 8.05
C ASN A 19 24.64 7.91 9.00
N LEU A 20 24.85 7.22 10.11
CA LEU A 20 23.83 7.00 11.13
C LEU A 20 23.44 8.30 11.85
N SER A 21 24.40 9.21 12.07
CA SER A 21 24.11 10.53 12.65
C SER A 21 23.25 11.39 11.73
N LYS A 22 23.59 11.42 10.44
CA LYS A 22 22.77 12.11 9.42
C LYS A 22 21.37 11.50 9.31
N ALA A 23 21.27 10.17 9.26
CA ALA A 23 19.99 9.47 9.23
C ALA A 23 19.13 9.80 10.46
N ARG A 24 19.72 9.85 11.67
CA ARG A 24 18.98 10.24 12.89
C ARG A 24 18.41 11.66 12.82
N LYS A 25 19.23 12.63 12.38
CA LYS A 25 18.76 14.02 12.23
C LYS A 25 17.63 14.12 11.24
N PHE A 26 17.75 13.46 10.10
CA PHE A 26 16.73 13.43 9.07
C PHE A 26 15.47 12.70 9.53
N GLY A 27 15.61 11.53 10.16
CA GLY A 27 14.48 10.79 10.72
C GLY A 27 13.72 11.56 11.80
N LYS A 28 14.45 12.32 12.64
CA LYS A 28 13.83 13.21 13.63
C LYS A 28 13.01 14.31 12.94
N ALA A 29 13.57 14.98 11.94
CA ALA A 29 12.88 16.06 11.22
C ALA A 29 11.60 15.58 10.54
N ILE A 30 11.65 14.42 9.85
CA ILE A 30 10.49 13.84 9.17
C ILE A 30 9.41 13.41 10.18
N LEU A 31 9.81 12.80 11.30
CA LEU A 31 8.87 12.37 12.33
C LEU A 31 8.23 13.57 13.04
N GLU A 32 8.99 14.62 13.35
CA GLU A 32 8.46 15.86 13.93
C GLU A 32 7.52 16.57 12.95
N GLN A 33 7.80 16.53 11.66
CA GLN A 33 6.91 17.04 10.62
C GLN A 33 5.60 16.25 10.56
N ALA A 34 5.65 14.92 10.68
CA ALA A 34 4.46 14.08 10.70
C ALA A 34 3.60 14.26 11.97
N LEU A 35 4.22 14.67 13.09
CA LEU A 35 3.55 14.95 14.36
C LEU A 35 3.08 16.41 14.51
N ALA A 36 3.56 17.31 13.65
CA ALA A 36 3.29 18.74 13.74
C ALA A 36 1.78 19.11 13.68
N PRO A 37 0.94 18.48 12.82
CA PRO A 37 -0.50 18.75 12.78
C PRO A 37 -1.20 18.48 14.11
N HIS A 38 -0.66 17.58 14.93
CA HIS A 38 -1.20 17.21 16.25
C HIS A 38 -0.53 17.95 17.41
N GLU A 39 0.29 18.96 17.13
CA GLU A 39 1.06 19.75 18.12
C GLU A 39 1.97 18.90 19.04
N ILE A 40 2.24 17.65 18.68
CA ILE A 40 3.06 16.71 19.44
C ILE A 40 4.54 16.95 19.17
N LYS A 41 5.31 17.22 20.22
CA LYS A 41 6.77 17.31 20.16
C LYS A 41 7.39 16.06 20.79
N LEU A 42 8.31 15.40 20.10
CA LEU A 42 8.96 14.18 20.61
C LEU A 42 9.55 14.34 22.03
N ARG A 43 10.08 15.50 22.35
CA ARG A 43 10.65 15.83 23.67
C ARG A 43 9.61 15.84 24.80
N ASN A 44 8.33 16.04 24.48
CA ASN A 44 7.24 16.15 25.46
C ASN A 44 6.60 14.81 25.76
N ILE A 45 6.97 13.74 25.03
CA ILE A 45 6.42 12.40 25.23
C ILE A 45 7.01 11.79 26.51
N PRO A 46 6.18 11.37 27.47
CA PRO A 46 6.64 10.73 28.70
C PRO A 46 7.46 9.48 28.40
N LYS A 47 8.58 9.30 29.12
CA LYS A 47 9.54 8.20 28.89
C LYS A 47 8.86 6.83 28.97
N ASN A 48 7.97 6.63 29.95
CA ASN A 48 7.23 5.39 30.14
C ASN A 48 6.34 5.03 28.93
N ARG A 49 5.71 6.03 28.28
CA ARG A 49 4.91 5.82 27.09
C ARG A 49 5.79 5.55 25.86
N MET A 50 6.91 6.25 25.75
CA MET A 50 7.87 6.01 24.68
C MET A 50 8.47 4.59 24.77
N ASP A 51 8.81 4.12 25.98
CA ASP A 51 9.36 2.78 26.18
C ASP A 51 8.33 1.68 25.82
N LYS A 52 7.05 1.89 26.16
CA LYS A 52 5.96 0.99 25.76
C LYS A 52 5.81 0.95 24.23
N LEU A 53 5.81 2.11 23.57
CA LEU A 53 5.76 2.21 22.11
C LEU A 53 6.95 1.47 21.49
N LEU A 54 8.18 1.72 21.95
CA LEU A 54 9.37 1.05 21.43
C LEU A 54 9.28 -0.47 21.55
N SER A 55 8.73 -0.96 22.67
CA SER A 55 8.51 -2.39 22.88
C SER A 55 7.47 -2.96 21.91
N SER A 56 6.36 -2.26 21.68
CA SER A 56 5.29 -2.71 20.76
C SER A 56 5.76 -2.80 19.30
N ILE A 57 6.65 -1.88 18.89
CA ILE A 57 7.20 -1.86 17.53
C ILE A 57 8.52 -2.62 17.39
N ASN A 58 8.94 -3.32 18.45
CA ASN A 58 10.17 -4.12 18.54
C ASN A 58 11.44 -3.33 18.18
N VAL A 59 11.57 -2.11 18.73
CA VAL A 59 12.73 -1.23 18.56
C VAL A 59 13.42 -0.97 19.89
N LYS A 60 14.74 -1.15 19.95
CA LYS A 60 15.52 -1.09 21.21
C LYS A 60 15.66 0.32 21.81
N SER A 61 15.49 1.38 21.02
CA SER A 61 15.67 2.76 21.48
C SER A 61 15.13 3.78 20.48
N VAL A 62 14.78 4.99 20.97
CA VAL A 62 14.42 6.15 20.12
C VAL A 62 15.51 6.45 19.08
N ARG A 63 16.78 6.33 19.48
CA ARG A 63 17.91 6.52 18.57
C ARG A 63 17.84 5.58 17.39
N LYS A 64 17.54 4.29 17.63
CA LYS A 64 17.40 3.28 16.59
C LYS A 64 16.16 3.53 15.72
N LEU A 65 15.05 3.93 16.33
CA LEU A 65 13.83 4.32 15.62
C LEU A 65 14.10 5.44 14.61
N LEU A 66 14.77 6.51 15.05
CA LEU A 66 15.11 7.63 14.18
C LEU A 66 16.10 7.25 13.06
N GLU A 67 17.02 6.30 13.31
CA GLU A 67 17.89 5.74 12.26
C GLU A 67 17.10 4.96 11.22
N GLU A 68 16.12 4.17 11.63
CA GLU A 68 15.26 3.40 10.74
C GLU A 68 14.36 4.29 9.89
N ILE A 69 13.78 5.34 10.49
CA ILE A 69 12.99 6.35 9.78
C ILE A 69 13.88 7.09 8.76
N GLY A 70 15.01 7.64 9.20
CA GLY A 70 15.87 8.44 8.34
C GLY A 70 16.59 7.65 7.25
N SER A 71 16.69 6.33 7.37
CA SER A 71 17.18 5.43 6.32
C SER A 71 16.07 4.88 5.42
N GLY A 72 14.81 5.29 5.61
CA GLY A 72 13.66 4.80 4.84
C GLY A 72 13.21 3.37 5.16
N ARG A 73 13.82 2.74 6.19
CA ARG A 73 13.44 1.37 6.62
C ARG A 73 12.12 1.32 7.38
N ARG A 74 11.67 2.48 7.90
CA ARG A 74 10.40 2.60 8.63
C ARG A 74 9.71 3.90 8.25
N SER A 75 8.41 3.85 8.01
CA SER A 75 7.61 5.02 7.68
C SER A 75 7.41 5.94 8.88
N SER A 76 7.69 7.24 8.71
CA SER A 76 7.45 8.26 9.74
C SER A 76 5.96 8.42 10.04
N LEU A 77 5.09 8.30 9.05
CA LEU A 77 3.64 8.42 9.22
C LEU A 77 3.07 7.28 10.08
N VAL A 78 3.54 6.04 9.85
CA VAL A 78 3.14 4.88 10.68
C VAL A 78 3.56 5.09 12.12
N VAL A 79 4.80 5.54 12.35
CA VAL A 79 5.30 5.80 13.70
C VAL A 79 4.57 6.96 14.36
N ALA A 80 4.27 8.04 13.62
CA ALA A 80 3.49 9.16 14.12
C ALA A 80 2.09 8.69 14.55
N HIS A 81 1.40 7.92 13.71
CA HIS A 81 0.10 7.35 14.05
C HIS A 81 0.16 6.50 15.34
N GLN A 82 1.16 5.62 15.46
CA GLN A 82 1.36 4.81 16.66
C GLN A 82 1.62 5.67 17.91
N ILE A 83 2.41 6.74 17.79
CA ILE A 83 2.66 7.68 18.90
C ILE A 83 1.35 8.34 19.33
N ILE A 84 0.53 8.81 18.40
CA ILE A 84 -0.75 9.46 18.68
C ILE A 84 -1.67 8.49 19.45
N GLN A 85 -1.79 7.25 19.00
CA GLN A 85 -2.58 6.21 19.67
C GLN A 85 -2.10 5.94 21.11
N PHE A 86 -0.78 5.90 21.33
CA PHE A 86 -0.21 5.66 22.67
C PHE A 86 -0.32 6.84 23.64
N LEU A 87 -0.56 8.05 23.14
CA LEU A 87 -0.70 9.24 23.98
C LEU A 87 -2.12 9.41 24.54
N ASP A 88 -3.08 8.51 24.21
CA ASP A 88 -4.48 8.59 24.63
C ASP A 88 -5.09 9.99 24.32
N PHE A 89 -4.79 10.50 23.12
CA PHE A 89 -5.52 11.67 22.63
C PHE A 89 -6.99 11.29 22.47
N ASP A 90 -7.86 12.19 22.88
CA ASP A 90 -9.32 12.00 22.84
C ASP A 90 -9.74 11.50 21.44
N GLN A 91 -10.70 10.59 21.39
CA GLN A 91 -11.16 10.00 20.11
C GLN A 91 -11.61 11.03 19.07
N SER A 92 -11.86 12.28 19.51
CA SER A 92 -12.15 13.41 18.61
C SER A 92 -10.96 13.80 17.72
N ASP A 93 -9.71 13.66 18.18
CA ASP A 93 -8.52 14.02 17.41
C ASP A 93 -8.11 12.89 16.42
N LEU A 94 -8.63 11.67 16.61
CA LEU A 94 -8.46 10.56 15.65
C LEU A 94 -9.31 10.73 14.38
N ILE A 95 -10.29 11.65 14.41
CA ILE A 95 -11.17 11.94 13.28
C ILE A 95 -10.38 12.56 12.11
N GLU A 96 -9.28 13.26 12.37
CA GLU A 96 -8.45 13.82 11.29
C GLU A 96 -7.67 12.76 10.50
N LEU A 97 -7.32 11.61 11.14
CA LEU A 97 -6.72 10.49 10.40
C LEU A 97 -7.75 9.68 9.59
N SER A 98 -9.04 9.76 9.97
CA SER A 98 -10.13 9.17 9.18
C SER A 98 -10.42 9.97 7.90
N ASN A 99 -9.87 11.18 7.78
CA ASN A 99 -9.99 12.04 6.61
C ASN A 99 -8.78 11.98 5.67
N ILE A 100 -7.90 10.96 5.78
CA ILE A 100 -6.86 10.75 4.78
C ILE A 100 -7.53 10.48 3.44
N GLN A 101 -7.39 11.43 2.53
CA GLN A 101 -7.83 11.31 1.15
C GLN A 101 -6.70 10.72 0.31
N ILE A 102 -7.02 9.72 -0.49
CA ILE A 102 -6.10 9.04 -1.39
C ILE A 102 -6.31 9.61 -2.79
N SER A 103 -5.34 10.35 -3.31
CA SER A 103 -5.41 10.98 -4.64
C SER A 103 -4.80 10.14 -5.77
N GLY A 104 -4.04 9.11 -5.43
CA GLY A 104 -3.33 8.27 -6.40
C GLY A 104 -1.90 8.73 -6.71
N SER A 105 -1.53 9.94 -6.28
CA SER A 105 -0.22 10.56 -6.57
C SER A 105 0.76 10.57 -5.40
N GLU A 106 0.45 9.89 -4.28
CA GLU A 106 1.23 9.92 -3.04
C GLU A 106 2.62 9.27 -3.13
N GLY A 107 2.92 8.64 -4.24
CA GLY A 107 4.24 8.07 -4.52
C GLY A 107 4.64 6.93 -3.56
N LEU A 108 5.88 6.96 -3.05
CA LEU A 108 6.48 5.86 -2.27
C LEU A 108 5.86 5.62 -0.88
N VAL A 109 4.98 6.50 -0.41
CA VAL A 109 4.41 6.42 0.95
C VAL A 109 3.17 5.53 0.99
N ILE A 110 2.39 5.52 -0.08
CA ILE A 110 1.15 4.75 -0.20
C ILE A 110 1.32 3.68 -1.28
N SER A 111 0.87 2.49 -0.99
CA SER A 111 0.84 1.37 -1.95
C SER A 111 -0.52 0.68 -1.94
N TYR A 112 -0.93 0.17 -3.09
CA TYR A 112 -2.19 -0.56 -3.24
C TYR A 112 -1.95 -2.06 -3.11
N ALA A 113 -2.75 -2.71 -2.27
CA ALA A 113 -2.57 -4.11 -1.95
C ALA A 113 -2.82 -5.02 -3.17
N PRO A 114 -1.85 -5.85 -3.57
CA PRO A 114 -2.00 -6.72 -4.75
C PRO A 114 -3.05 -7.83 -4.56
N CYS A 115 -3.41 -8.15 -3.30
CA CYS A 115 -4.40 -9.18 -3.00
C CYS A 115 -5.84 -8.78 -3.33
N CYS A 116 -6.18 -7.50 -3.33
CA CYS A 116 -7.54 -7.00 -3.57
C CYS A 116 -7.60 -5.87 -4.61
N ARG A 117 -6.45 -5.29 -4.99
CA ARG A 117 -6.31 -4.27 -6.03
C ARG A 117 -7.41 -3.21 -5.95
N PRO A 118 -7.40 -2.36 -4.90
CA PRO A 118 -8.40 -1.31 -4.72
C PRO A 118 -8.32 -0.29 -5.86
N ILE A 119 -9.47 0.15 -6.34
CA ILE A 119 -9.60 1.17 -7.38
C ILE A 119 -10.57 2.26 -6.91
N PRO A 120 -10.49 3.49 -7.45
CA PRO A 120 -11.44 4.55 -7.14
C PRO A 120 -12.89 4.09 -7.27
N GLY A 121 -13.70 4.44 -6.25
CA GLY A 121 -15.07 3.98 -6.10
C GLY A 121 -15.23 2.71 -5.25
N ASP A 122 -14.15 2.03 -4.84
CA ASP A 122 -14.21 0.98 -3.82
C ASP A 122 -14.19 1.59 -2.41
N ASN A 123 -14.84 0.94 -1.45
CA ASN A 123 -14.63 1.26 -0.04
C ASN A 123 -13.25 0.75 0.38
N ILE A 124 -12.43 1.63 0.95
CA ILE A 124 -11.03 1.36 1.24
C ILE A 124 -10.69 1.54 2.72
N ILE A 125 -9.63 0.85 3.13
CA ILE A 125 -9.05 0.92 4.46
C ILE A 125 -7.53 0.95 4.33
N ALA A 126 -6.87 1.83 5.07
CA ALA A 126 -5.43 1.86 5.16
C ALA A 126 -4.93 0.88 6.22
N HIS A 127 -3.91 0.10 5.87
CA HIS A 127 -3.15 -0.74 6.79
C HIS A 127 -1.75 -0.16 6.97
N PHE A 128 -1.37 0.11 8.21
CA PHE A 128 -0.06 0.64 8.57
C PHE A 128 0.96 -0.50 8.71
N SER A 129 1.76 -0.69 7.67
CA SER A 129 2.81 -1.70 7.64
C SER A 129 4.14 -1.12 8.10
N ASN A 130 4.81 -1.80 9.04
CA ASN A 130 6.13 -1.36 9.53
C ASN A 130 7.22 -1.31 8.44
N THR A 131 7.05 -2.05 7.36
CA THR A 131 8.04 -2.17 6.27
C THR A 131 7.62 -1.48 4.98
N LYS A 132 6.31 -1.46 4.67
CA LYS A 132 5.78 -0.99 3.38
C LYS A 132 5.09 0.39 3.48
N GLY A 133 5.05 1.01 4.67
CA GLY A 133 4.31 2.24 4.88
C GLY A 133 2.80 2.00 4.92
N ILE A 134 2.03 2.84 4.25
CA ILE A 134 0.58 2.72 4.18
C ILE A 134 0.21 1.82 3.01
N VAL A 135 -0.50 0.73 3.31
CA VAL A 135 -1.01 -0.20 2.29
C VAL A 135 -2.52 -0.10 2.25
N VAL A 136 -3.05 0.37 1.12
CA VAL A 136 -4.49 0.52 0.93
C VAL A 136 -5.09 -0.80 0.47
N HIS A 137 -6.12 -1.26 1.19
CA HIS A 137 -6.90 -2.44 0.85
C HIS A 137 -8.36 -2.06 0.57
N THR A 138 -9.10 -2.93 -0.13
CA THR A 138 -10.55 -2.84 -0.09
C THR A 138 -11.05 -3.26 1.31
N GLU A 139 -12.08 -2.62 1.81
CA GLU A 139 -12.65 -2.90 3.15
C GLU A 139 -13.05 -4.37 3.33
N ARG A 140 -13.46 -5.04 2.24
CA ARG A 140 -13.89 -6.46 2.25
C ARG A 140 -12.74 -7.45 2.04
N CYS A 141 -11.49 -7.01 1.98
CA CYS A 141 -10.34 -7.87 1.77
C CYS A 141 -10.17 -8.89 2.91
N LYS A 142 -10.03 -10.18 2.56
CA LYS A 142 -9.83 -11.25 3.55
C LYS A 142 -8.56 -11.04 4.38
N ASN A 143 -7.47 -10.59 3.75
CA ASN A 143 -6.18 -10.42 4.38
C ASN A 143 -6.14 -9.28 5.41
N ILE A 144 -7.07 -8.33 5.34
CA ILE A 144 -7.18 -7.25 6.33
C ILE A 144 -8.22 -7.56 7.42
N ARG A 145 -9.03 -8.60 7.26
CA ARG A 145 -10.18 -8.88 8.11
C ARG A 145 -9.84 -9.06 9.60
N THR A 146 -8.69 -9.64 9.90
CA THR A 146 -8.21 -9.84 11.27
C THR A 146 -7.59 -8.58 11.85
N ILE A 147 -6.88 -7.81 11.01
CA ILE A 147 -6.08 -6.65 11.41
C ILE A 147 -6.95 -5.40 11.57
N ARG A 148 -8.01 -5.26 10.76
CA ARG A 148 -8.86 -4.06 10.72
C ARG A 148 -9.56 -3.68 12.04
N LYS A 149 -9.58 -4.61 13.00
CA LYS A 149 -10.14 -4.38 14.33
C LYS A 149 -9.18 -3.63 15.26
N ASP A 150 -7.91 -3.52 14.87
CA ASP A 150 -6.91 -2.83 15.65
C ASP A 150 -6.69 -1.41 15.08
N PRO A 151 -7.13 -0.36 15.81
CA PRO A 151 -6.97 1.03 15.36
C PRO A 151 -5.52 1.45 15.20
N ALA A 152 -4.59 0.79 15.91
CA ALA A 152 -3.15 1.07 15.77
C ALA A 152 -2.58 0.58 14.43
N LEU A 153 -3.26 -0.37 13.78
CA LEU A 153 -2.80 -0.99 12.54
C LEU A 153 -3.61 -0.59 11.31
N CYS A 154 -4.82 -0.06 11.49
CA CYS A 154 -5.70 0.31 10.40
C CYS A 154 -6.42 1.63 10.67
N ALA A 155 -6.65 2.40 9.61
CA ALA A 155 -7.51 3.58 9.63
C ALA A 155 -8.49 3.55 8.45
N GLN A 156 -9.67 4.11 8.66
CA GLN A 156 -10.62 4.41 7.59
C GLN A 156 -10.02 5.52 6.71
N VAL A 157 -10.08 5.32 5.41
CA VAL A 157 -9.61 6.31 4.43
C VAL A 157 -10.60 6.41 3.29
N ASN A 158 -10.62 7.54 2.61
CA ASN A 158 -11.49 7.79 1.48
C ASN A 158 -10.66 8.15 0.25
N TRP A 159 -11.23 7.92 -0.93
CA TRP A 159 -10.68 8.47 -2.15
C TRP A 159 -10.87 9.99 -2.15
N ALA A 160 -9.90 10.73 -2.69
CA ALA A 160 -10.04 12.15 -2.94
C ALA A 160 -11.15 12.41 -4.00
N GLU A 161 -11.65 13.63 -4.06
CA GLU A 161 -12.62 14.03 -5.09
C GLU A 161 -11.99 14.02 -6.48
N GLU A 162 -10.74 14.50 -6.58
CA GLU A 162 -9.93 14.42 -7.80
C GLU A 162 -8.89 13.32 -7.62
N ILE A 163 -8.95 12.32 -8.48
CA ILE A 163 -8.07 11.16 -8.44
C ILE A 163 -7.28 11.12 -9.74
N GLU A 164 -5.95 11.15 -9.62
CA GLU A 164 -5.05 11.04 -10.75
C GLU A 164 -4.45 9.64 -10.83
N GLY A 165 -4.27 9.15 -12.06
CA GLY A 165 -3.54 7.93 -12.37
C GLY A 165 -4.40 6.74 -12.76
N ASP A 166 -3.70 5.67 -13.08
CA ASP A 166 -4.26 4.39 -13.48
C ASP A 166 -4.10 3.35 -12.37
N PHE A 167 -5.15 2.57 -12.14
CA PHE A 167 -5.22 1.59 -11.07
C PHE A 167 -5.29 0.18 -11.63
N SER A 168 -4.38 -0.67 -11.19
CA SER A 168 -4.32 -2.05 -11.65
C SER A 168 -5.46 -2.90 -11.08
N VAL A 169 -6.19 -3.57 -11.94
CA VAL A 169 -7.29 -4.47 -11.57
C VAL A 169 -7.17 -5.80 -12.29
N GLU A 170 -7.60 -6.88 -11.65
CA GLU A 170 -7.63 -8.21 -12.25
C GLU A 170 -9.06 -8.66 -12.51
N ILE A 171 -9.33 -9.14 -13.73
CA ILE A 171 -10.58 -9.80 -14.08
C ILE A 171 -10.31 -11.26 -14.50
N LYS A 172 -11.29 -12.11 -14.24
CA LYS A 172 -11.38 -13.47 -14.79
C LYS A 172 -12.45 -13.48 -15.88
N VAL A 173 -12.09 -14.01 -17.02
CA VAL A 173 -13.00 -14.22 -18.15
C VAL A 173 -13.10 -15.71 -18.42
N LEU A 174 -14.27 -16.27 -18.27
CA LEU A 174 -14.58 -17.63 -18.71
C LEU A 174 -15.22 -17.55 -20.11
N SER A 175 -14.70 -18.31 -21.05
CA SER A 175 -15.15 -18.26 -22.45
C SER A 175 -15.06 -19.63 -23.10
N GLU A 176 -15.79 -19.84 -24.20
CA GLU A 176 -15.50 -20.90 -25.13
C GLU A 176 -14.13 -20.66 -25.79
N ASP A 177 -13.34 -21.72 -25.98
CA ASP A 177 -12.04 -21.63 -26.67
C ASP A 177 -12.27 -21.54 -28.18
N LYS A 178 -12.13 -20.32 -28.72
CA LYS A 178 -12.31 -20.04 -30.14
C LYS A 178 -11.13 -19.26 -30.72
N PRO A 179 -10.70 -19.57 -31.95
CA PRO A 179 -9.70 -18.75 -32.64
C PRO A 179 -10.10 -17.27 -32.68
N GLY A 180 -9.15 -16.38 -32.41
CA GLY A 180 -9.37 -14.93 -32.44
C GLY A 180 -9.92 -14.32 -31.14
N LEU A 181 -10.36 -15.12 -30.16
CA LEU A 181 -10.94 -14.65 -28.91
C LEU A 181 -10.06 -13.62 -28.17
N LEU A 182 -8.75 -13.89 -28.07
CA LEU A 182 -7.83 -12.97 -27.43
C LEU A 182 -7.73 -11.62 -28.13
N ALA A 183 -7.76 -11.64 -29.46
CA ALA A 183 -7.76 -10.41 -30.28
C ALA A 183 -9.03 -9.58 -30.03
N GLU A 184 -10.20 -10.22 -29.98
CA GLU A 184 -11.47 -9.54 -29.69
C GLU A 184 -11.47 -8.93 -28.28
N ILE A 185 -11.02 -9.68 -27.25
CA ILE A 185 -10.92 -9.19 -25.88
C ILE A 185 -9.96 -8.00 -25.80
N SER A 186 -8.77 -8.12 -26.39
CA SER A 186 -7.76 -7.06 -26.38
C SER A 186 -8.27 -5.80 -27.11
N THR A 187 -8.98 -5.96 -28.22
CA THR A 187 -9.61 -4.86 -28.96
C THR A 187 -10.66 -4.15 -28.09
N VAL A 188 -11.49 -4.90 -27.37
CA VAL A 188 -12.48 -4.30 -26.47
C VAL A 188 -11.77 -3.49 -25.37
N ILE A 189 -10.77 -4.05 -24.70
CA ILE A 189 -10.07 -3.38 -23.63
C ILE A 189 -9.38 -2.10 -24.14
N SER A 190 -8.69 -2.18 -25.27
CA SER A 190 -8.01 -1.04 -25.90
C SER A 190 -8.98 0.08 -26.33
N ASN A 191 -10.15 -0.26 -26.85
CA ASN A 191 -11.17 0.72 -27.26
C ASN A 191 -11.72 1.53 -26.07
N TYR A 192 -11.59 1.02 -24.86
CA TYR A 192 -11.90 1.74 -23.62
C TYR A 192 -10.67 2.41 -23.00
N GLN A 193 -9.56 2.53 -23.73
CA GLN A 193 -8.31 3.17 -23.27
C GLN A 193 -7.69 2.50 -22.02
N ALA A 194 -7.99 1.22 -21.78
CA ALA A 194 -7.35 0.44 -20.74
C ALA A 194 -6.13 -0.30 -21.32
N ASN A 195 -5.05 -0.38 -20.53
CA ASN A 195 -3.85 -1.10 -20.91
C ASN A 195 -3.79 -2.46 -20.20
N ILE A 196 -3.45 -3.53 -20.93
CA ILE A 196 -3.26 -4.87 -20.36
C ILE A 196 -1.84 -4.97 -19.82
N GLU A 197 -1.69 -5.16 -18.51
CA GLU A 197 -0.40 -5.38 -17.85
C GLU A 197 0.06 -6.84 -17.95
N SER A 198 -0.85 -7.77 -17.76
CA SER A 198 -0.56 -9.19 -17.85
C SER A 198 -1.78 -9.99 -18.27
N PHE A 199 -1.50 -11.09 -18.95
CA PHE A 199 -2.48 -12.04 -19.42
C PHE A 199 -2.01 -13.46 -19.11
N LYS A 200 -2.89 -14.27 -18.54
CA LYS A 200 -2.64 -15.69 -18.27
C LYS A 200 -3.88 -16.48 -18.61
N THR A 201 -3.67 -17.68 -19.15
CA THR A 201 -4.72 -18.65 -19.40
C THR A 201 -4.51 -19.85 -18.51
N ASP A 202 -5.59 -20.39 -17.97
CA ASP A 202 -5.57 -21.72 -17.35
C ASP A 202 -5.61 -22.79 -18.44
N THR A 203 -5.32 -24.02 -18.08
CA THR A 203 -5.47 -25.17 -19.00
C THR A 203 -6.94 -25.30 -19.39
N PRO A 204 -7.26 -25.39 -20.69
CA PRO A 204 -8.63 -25.56 -21.15
C PRO A 204 -9.29 -26.80 -20.53
N ILE A 205 -10.54 -26.69 -20.15
CA ILE A 205 -11.37 -27.79 -19.65
C ILE A 205 -12.52 -27.99 -20.64
N GLY A 206 -12.45 -29.08 -21.42
CA GLY A 206 -13.36 -29.29 -22.54
C GLY A 206 -13.22 -28.20 -23.60
N ASN A 207 -14.30 -27.52 -23.94
CA ASN A 207 -14.32 -26.40 -24.90
C ASN A 207 -14.28 -25.00 -24.21
N SER A 208 -13.94 -24.93 -22.93
CA SER A 208 -13.92 -23.70 -22.17
C SER A 208 -12.52 -23.36 -21.71
N ILE A 209 -12.19 -22.07 -21.75
CA ILE A 209 -10.93 -21.52 -21.27
C ILE A 209 -11.18 -20.40 -20.25
N GLN A 210 -10.42 -20.40 -19.18
CA GLN A 210 -10.40 -19.33 -18.19
C GLN A 210 -9.17 -18.46 -18.40
N MET A 211 -9.40 -17.15 -18.47
CA MET A 211 -8.36 -16.16 -18.66
C MET A 211 -8.29 -15.22 -17.49
N HIS A 212 -7.09 -14.92 -17.06
CA HIS A 212 -6.78 -13.94 -16.03
C HIS A 212 -6.15 -12.72 -16.69
N ILE A 213 -6.81 -11.59 -16.63
CA ILE A 213 -6.37 -10.34 -17.26
C ILE A 213 -6.16 -9.29 -16.19
N VAL A 214 -4.94 -8.79 -16.09
CA VAL A 214 -4.60 -7.61 -15.27
C VAL A 214 -4.51 -6.43 -16.20
N MET A 215 -5.26 -5.38 -15.90
CA MET A 215 -5.32 -4.17 -16.72
C MET A 215 -5.43 -2.93 -15.85
N ASN A 216 -5.10 -1.77 -16.42
CA ASN A 216 -5.20 -0.48 -15.78
C ASN A 216 -6.56 0.15 -16.08
N VAL A 217 -7.18 0.69 -15.05
CA VAL A 217 -8.45 1.43 -15.15
C VAL A 217 -8.37 2.70 -14.29
N THR A 218 -9.15 3.71 -14.64
CA THR A 218 -9.23 4.96 -13.88
C THR A 218 -10.08 4.81 -12.61
N ASP A 219 -11.18 4.05 -12.72
CA ASP A 219 -12.17 3.92 -11.65
C ASP A 219 -13.06 2.70 -11.84
N ARG A 220 -14.00 2.53 -10.90
CA ARG A 220 -14.97 1.44 -10.90
C ARG A 220 -15.95 1.49 -12.08
N ASP A 221 -16.34 2.66 -12.52
CA ASP A 221 -17.28 2.83 -13.63
C ASP A 221 -16.60 2.51 -14.97
N HIS A 222 -15.33 2.89 -15.12
CA HIS A 222 -14.51 2.50 -16.25
C HIS A 222 -14.40 0.96 -16.34
N LEU A 223 -14.04 0.30 -15.24
CA LEU A 223 -14.04 -1.16 -15.16
C LEU A 223 -15.40 -1.77 -15.54
N ALA A 224 -16.48 -1.21 -15.01
CA ALA A 224 -17.83 -1.72 -15.27
C ALA A 224 -18.23 -1.62 -16.75
N ARG A 225 -17.80 -0.56 -17.44
CA ARG A 225 -18.02 -0.40 -18.90
C ARG A 225 -17.31 -1.49 -19.69
N ILE A 226 -16.03 -1.73 -19.37
CA ILE A 226 -15.22 -2.79 -20.02
C ILE A 226 -15.87 -4.15 -19.77
N MET A 227 -16.16 -4.50 -18.52
CA MET A 227 -16.73 -5.81 -18.18
C MET A 227 -18.10 -6.04 -18.86
N ARG A 228 -18.95 -5.01 -18.95
CA ARG A 228 -20.24 -5.10 -19.66
C ARG A 228 -20.04 -5.37 -21.15
N LYS A 229 -19.03 -4.75 -21.78
CA LYS A 229 -18.75 -4.97 -23.20
C LYS A 229 -18.17 -6.36 -23.44
N LEU A 230 -17.26 -6.83 -22.59
CA LEU A 230 -16.70 -8.18 -22.68
C LEU A 230 -17.80 -9.26 -22.56
N ARG A 231 -18.78 -9.10 -21.66
CA ARG A 231 -19.91 -10.02 -21.51
C ARG A 231 -20.84 -10.10 -22.75
N ARG A 232 -20.74 -9.13 -23.67
CA ARG A 232 -21.52 -9.13 -24.93
C ARG A 232 -20.80 -9.84 -26.07
N LEU A 233 -19.56 -10.25 -25.90
CA LEU A 233 -18.87 -11.07 -26.89
C LEU A 233 -19.48 -12.48 -26.88
N ALA A 234 -19.85 -12.99 -28.05
CA ALA A 234 -20.57 -14.28 -28.17
C ALA A 234 -19.87 -15.45 -27.48
N PRO A 235 -18.52 -15.61 -27.53
CA PRO A 235 -17.83 -16.71 -26.86
C PRO A 235 -17.72 -16.53 -25.33
N VAL A 236 -17.95 -15.33 -24.78
CA VAL A 236 -17.74 -15.06 -23.35
C VAL A 236 -18.93 -15.54 -22.53
N LEU A 237 -18.68 -16.47 -21.62
CA LEU A 237 -19.69 -17.04 -20.71
C LEU A 237 -19.85 -16.19 -19.45
N SER A 238 -18.75 -15.69 -18.89
CA SER A 238 -18.79 -14.86 -17.71
C SER A 238 -17.55 -14.00 -17.53
N VAL A 239 -17.70 -12.86 -16.84
CA VAL A 239 -16.60 -11.94 -16.48
C VAL A 239 -16.75 -11.53 -15.03
N PHE A 240 -15.72 -11.75 -14.22
CA PHE A 240 -15.69 -11.42 -12.79
C PHE A 240 -14.44 -10.59 -12.47
N ARG A 241 -14.59 -9.60 -11.59
CA ARG A 241 -13.44 -8.96 -10.96
C ARG A 241 -12.86 -9.88 -9.90
N VAL A 242 -11.55 -10.07 -9.89
CA VAL A 242 -10.86 -10.84 -8.85
C VAL A 242 -10.68 -9.95 -7.63
N GLN A 243 -11.26 -10.37 -6.52
CA GLN A 243 -11.06 -9.78 -5.20
C GLN A 243 -10.62 -10.88 -4.25
N ASN A 244 -9.76 -10.54 -3.30
CA ASN A 244 -9.29 -11.48 -2.26
C ASN A 244 -8.47 -12.67 -2.79
N LYS A 245 -7.42 -12.39 -3.56
CA LYS A 245 -6.36 -13.38 -3.78
C LYS A 245 -5.72 -13.72 -2.44
N ASP A 246 -5.63 -15.00 -2.11
CA ASP A 246 -4.74 -15.45 -1.07
C ASP A 246 -3.31 -15.14 -1.54
N LEU A 247 -2.57 -14.34 -0.77
CA LEU A 247 -1.15 -14.12 -1.02
C LEU A 247 -0.49 -15.47 -0.70
N GLN A 248 -0.09 -16.21 -1.73
CA GLN A 248 0.89 -17.27 -1.55
C GLN A 248 2.19 -16.58 -1.14
N GLU A 249 2.67 -16.92 0.07
CA GLU A 249 3.97 -16.53 0.60
C GLU A 249 5.12 -16.94 -0.31
#